data_44577a88b14b8056c4ef8f883ce5e82e
#
_entry.id   44577a88b14b8056c4ef8f883ce5e82e
#
_cell.length_a   1.000
_cell.length_b   1.000
_cell.length_c   1.000
_cell.angle_alpha   90.00
_cell.angle_beta   90.00
_cell.angle_gamma   90.00
#
_symmetry.space_group_name_H-M   'P 1'
#
loop_
_entity.id
_entity.type
_entity.pdbx_description
1 polymer ?
#
loop_
_entity_poly.entity_id
_entity_poly.type
_entity_poly.pdbx_seq_one_letter_code
_entity_poly.pdbx_strand_id
1 'polypeptide(L)'
;SELMPTPMLSWAVRELKCQAGIVITASHNPAKYNGYKVYGEDGCQITLDVANTVIGKINAVEMFGGAKVIDFEDGIKSGKIEYIKQEVIDKYLDKVAQQGVHTDLVADSGLKVVYTPLNGTGNKPVRAILKKIGIKEVTVVPEQENPDGNFPTCPFPNPEIKEALAKGLELCKTVKPDLLLATDPDCDRVGIAVPDPDGNYVLFSGNEVGAMLLKYICQERTALGTMPKDPVAVKTIVTTDICKKIAAEYNVELREVLTGFKFIGEQIGFLEKEGQDDRYIFGFEESYGYLAGSYVRDKDAVVGSMLICEMAAFYRTKGISLLQAREDMYKKYGNYLHSQKSFQCEGASGMERMKEIMTDLRANPPKAIGGLKVIDIADYLASEETNLETGAKTVLTLPKSDVIAFKLEQGASVIIRPSGTEPKIKAYYTTIGDTRADAEAQDCLLHTSPSPRD
;
A
#
# COMPACT_ATOMS: atom_id res chain seq x y z
N SER A 1 27.33 -7.94 2.77
CA SER A 1 25.86 -8.01 2.73
C SER A 1 25.30 -6.62 2.87
N GLU A 2 24.22 -6.35 2.14
CA GLU A 2 23.53 -5.06 2.18
C GLU A 2 22.07 -5.29 2.56
N LEU A 3 21.50 -4.33 3.26
CA LEU A 3 20.06 -4.29 3.51
C LEU A 3 19.33 -3.96 2.19
N MET A 4 18.28 -4.72 1.87
CA MET A 4 17.53 -4.57 0.63
C MET A 4 16.03 -4.48 0.91
N PRO A 5 15.26 -3.82 0.02
CA PRO A 5 13.81 -3.73 0.11
C PRO A 5 13.09 -5.09 0.14
N THR A 6 11.97 -5.13 0.85
CA THR A 6 11.06 -6.31 0.85
C THR A 6 10.68 -6.77 -0.56
N PRO A 7 10.29 -5.90 -1.53
CA PRO A 7 10.00 -6.36 -2.88
C PRO A 7 11.17 -7.01 -3.62
N MET A 8 12.42 -6.65 -3.28
CA MET A 8 13.58 -7.33 -3.86
C MET A 8 13.73 -8.77 -3.39
N LEU A 9 13.23 -9.13 -2.19
CA LEU A 9 13.14 -10.53 -1.79
C LEU A 9 12.13 -11.28 -2.64
N SER A 10 10.93 -10.72 -2.85
CA SER A 10 9.92 -11.32 -3.73
C SER A 10 10.48 -11.57 -5.13
N TRP A 11 11.19 -10.59 -5.69
CA TRP A 11 11.91 -10.71 -6.96
C TRP A 11 12.97 -11.81 -6.92
N ALA A 12 13.86 -11.80 -5.93
CA ALA A 12 14.98 -12.76 -5.84
C ALA A 12 14.49 -14.20 -5.71
N VAL A 13 13.43 -14.44 -4.94
CA VAL A 13 12.80 -15.77 -4.83
C VAL A 13 12.38 -16.29 -6.21
N ARG A 14 11.73 -15.46 -7.01
CA ARG A 14 11.27 -15.80 -8.36
C ARG A 14 12.42 -15.96 -9.36
N GLU A 15 13.32 -14.96 -9.43
CA GLU A 15 14.44 -14.94 -10.38
C GLU A 15 15.41 -16.10 -10.14
N LEU A 16 15.71 -16.40 -8.87
CA LEU A 16 16.63 -17.47 -8.47
C LEU A 16 15.92 -18.83 -8.29
N LYS A 17 14.60 -18.90 -8.49
CA LYS A 17 13.77 -20.10 -8.31
C LYS A 17 13.95 -20.74 -6.94
N CYS A 18 13.94 -19.92 -5.89
CA CYS A 18 14.04 -20.38 -4.51
C CYS A 18 12.71 -21.04 -4.09
N GLN A 19 12.79 -22.04 -3.20
CA GLN A 19 11.61 -22.69 -2.60
C GLN A 19 10.89 -21.79 -1.60
N ALA A 20 11.62 -20.88 -0.97
CA ALA A 20 11.05 -19.92 -0.01
C ALA A 20 11.96 -18.69 0.14
N GLY A 21 11.41 -17.62 0.66
CA GLY A 21 12.11 -16.42 1.05
C GLY A 21 11.74 -15.99 2.47
N ILE A 22 12.66 -15.34 3.16
CA ILE A 22 12.44 -14.82 4.51
C ILE A 22 12.96 -13.38 4.56
N VAL A 23 12.16 -12.47 5.11
CA VAL A 23 12.60 -11.11 5.45
C VAL A 23 12.32 -10.84 6.93
N ILE A 24 13.31 -10.28 7.61
CA ILE A 24 13.18 -9.82 8.98
C ILE A 24 12.99 -8.31 8.95
N THR A 25 11.77 -7.88 9.27
CA THR A 25 11.39 -6.47 9.25
C THR A 25 10.19 -6.21 10.14
N ALA A 26 10.17 -5.08 10.84
CA ALA A 26 8.98 -4.56 11.50
C ALA A 26 8.24 -3.54 10.63
N SER A 27 8.58 -3.43 9.31
CA SER A 27 8.06 -2.42 8.39
C SER A 27 8.24 -1.02 9.00
N HIS A 28 7.18 -0.26 9.13
CA HIS A 28 7.12 1.10 9.65
C HIS A 28 6.88 1.19 11.17
N ASN A 29 6.91 0.07 11.88
CA ASN A 29 6.71 0.07 13.33
C ASN A 29 7.95 0.59 14.08
N PRO A 30 7.79 1.11 15.32
CA PRO A 30 8.90 1.55 16.16
C PRO A 30 9.99 0.47 16.38
N ALA A 31 11.22 0.91 16.66
CA ALA A 31 12.41 0.07 16.83
C ALA A 31 12.27 -1.10 17.82
N LYS A 32 11.37 -0.99 18.81
CA LYS A 32 11.09 -2.06 19.79
C LYS A 32 10.40 -3.29 19.20
N TYR A 33 9.83 -3.17 18.01
CA TYR A 33 9.16 -4.28 17.31
C TYR A 33 10.10 -4.93 16.31
N ASN A 34 9.86 -6.20 16.04
CA ASN A 34 10.47 -6.92 14.95
C ASN A 34 9.42 -7.81 14.28
N GLY A 35 9.69 -8.27 13.07
CA GLY A 35 8.77 -9.08 12.29
C GLY A 35 9.50 -10.14 11.48
N TYR A 36 8.74 -11.16 11.10
CA TYR A 36 9.20 -12.29 10.32
C TYR A 36 8.16 -12.58 9.25
N LYS A 37 8.49 -12.28 7.98
CA LYS A 37 7.62 -12.55 6.84
C LYS A 37 8.22 -13.69 6.02
N VAL A 38 7.39 -14.66 5.62
CA VAL A 38 7.78 -15.80 4.79
C VAL A 38 7.10 -15.70 3.44
N TYR A 39 7.84 -15.98 2.39
CA TYR A 39 7.41 -15.96 0.99
C TYR A 39 7.54 -17.37 0.40
N GLY A 40 6.57 -17.77 -0.41
CA GLY A 40 6.60 -19.00 -1.19
C GLY A 40 7.43 -18.87 -2.46
N GLU A 41 7.57 -19.96 -3.21
CA GLU A 41 8.31 -20.02 -4.48
C GLU A 41 7.76 -19.06 -5.56
N ASP A 42 6.50 -18.69 -5.45
CA ASP A 42 5.83 -17.71 -6.31
C ASP A 42 6.19 -16.24 -5.99
N GLY A 43 6.95 -16.02 -4.92
CA GLY A 43 7.32 -14.68 -4.43
C GLY A 43 6.20 -13.96 -3.68
N CYS A 44 5.08 -14.62 -3.36
CA CYS A 44 4.00 -14.08 -2.53
C CYS A 44 4.19 -14.47 -1.07
N GLN A 45 3.70 -13.66 -0.13
CA GLN A 45 3.61 -14.06 1.26
C GLN A 45 2.73 -15.31 1.39
N ILE A 46 3.19 -16.28 2.19
CA ILE A 46 2.49 -17.56 2.37
C ILE A 46 1.06 -17.38 2.90
N THR A 47 0.17 -18.27 2.46
CA THR A 47 -1.22 -18.33 2.93
C THR A 47 -1.29 -18.80 4.39
N LEU A 48 -2.45 -18.58 5.03
CA LEU A 48 -2.67 -19.00 6.43
C LEU A 48 -2.46 -20.50 6.64
N ASP A 49 -2.88 -21.34 5.68
CA ASP A 49 -2.75 -22.80 5.79
C ASP A 49 -1.27 -23.23 5.77
N VAL A 50 -0.49 -22.65 4.87
CA VAL A 50 0.96 -22.86 4.81
C VAL A 50 1.63 -22.31 6.07
N ALA A 51 1.24 -21.10 6.52
CA ALA A 51 1.76 -20.51 7.76
C ALA A 51 1.50 -21.40 8.98
N ASN A 52 0.28 -21.93 9.13
CA ASN A 52 -0.08 -22.85 10.22
C ASN A 52 0.75 -24.13 10.17
N THR A 53 0.99 -24.67 8.97
CA THR A 53 1.85 -25.84 8.77
C THR A 53 3.30 -25.54 9.21
N VAL A 54 3.83 -24.38 8.82
CA VAL A 54 5.19 -23.93 9.21
C VAL A 54 5.28 -23.75 10.72
N ILE A 55 4.30 -23.06 11.34
CA ILE A 55 4.24 -22.84 12.80
C ILE A 55 4.17 -24.19 13.53
N GLY A 56 3.37 -25.14 13.04
CA GLY A 56 3.31 -26.49 13.61
C GLY A 56 4.67 -27.19 13.59
N LYS A 57 5.46 -27.04 12.52
CA LYS A 57 6.83 -27.57 12.44
C LYS A 57 7.78 -26.86 13.39
N ILE A 58 7.71 -25.52 13.48
CA ILE A 58 8.52 -24.73 14.42
C ILE A 58 8.26 -25.15 15.85
N ASN A 59 7.00 -25.29 16.25
CA ASN A 59 6.61 -25.70 17.61
C ASN A 59 7.04 -27.13 17.97
N ALA A 60 7.31 -27.98 16.97
CA ALA A 60 7.82 -29.34 17.18
C ALA A 60 9.35 -29.38 17.32
N VAL A 61 10.04 -28.28 17.08
CA VAL A 61 11.51 -28.20 17.27
C VAL A 61 11.80 -27.87 18.73
N GLU A 62 12.75 -28.59 19.33
CA GLU A 62 13.21 -28.28 20.68
C GLU A 62 13.80 -26.85 20.73
N MET A 63 13.34 -26.03 21.67
CA MET A 63 13.67 -24.60 21.76
C MET A 63 15.18 -24.38 21.93
N PHE A 64 15.86 -25.22 22.71
CA PHE A 64 17.27 -25.14 22.96
C PHE A 64 18.00 -26.34 22.36
N GLY A 65 18.82 -26.11 21.32
CA GLY A 65 19.62 -27.14 20.68
C GLY A 65 18.92 -27.94 19.57
N GLY A 66 17.61 -27.77 19.34
CA GLY A 66 16.88 -28.46 18.26
C GLY A 66 17.19 -27.94 16.85
N ALA A 67 17.66 -26.70 16.71
CA ALA A 67 18.05 -26.13 15.42
C ALA A 67 19.38 -26.71 14.93
N LYS A 68 19.40 -27.17 13.68
CA LYS A 68 20.64 -27.56 12.99
C LYS A 68 21.33 -26.31 12.48
N VAL A 69 22.54 -26.04 12.97
CA VAL A 69 23.32 -24.86 12.59
C VAL A 69 24.60 -25.27 11.86
N ILE A 70 25.10 -24.37 11.03
CA ILE A 70 26.42 -24.45 10.40
C ILE A 70 27.17 -23.16 10.74
N ASP A 71 28.50 -23.24 10.90
CA ASP A 71 29.32 -22.03 10.97
C ASP A 71 29.16 -21.21 9.68
N PHE A 72 29.11 -19.89 9.83
CA PHE A 72 28.83 -18.99 8.69
C PHE A 72 29.93 -19.06 7.64
N GLU A 73 31.21 -19.02 8.08
CA GLU A 73 32.38 -19.07 7.18
C GLU A 73 32.50 -20.43 6.48
N ASP A 74 32.18 -21.51 7.19
CA ASP A 74 32.12 -22.84 6.59
C ASP A 74 30.95 -22.98 5.60
N GLY A 75 29.86 -22.32 5.88
CA GLY A 75 28.73 -22.20 4.97
C GLY A 75 29.11 -21.52 3.64
N ILE A 76 29.81 -20.38 3.72
CA ILE A 76 30.36 -19.69 2.54
C ILE A 76 31.38 -20.54 1.79
N LYS A 77 32.39 -21.11 2.49
CA LYS A 77 33.44 -21.94 1.86
C LYS A 77 32.85 -23.16 1.14
N SER A 78 31.81 -23.76 1.69
CA SER A 78 31.16 -24.94 1.10
C SER A 78 30.12 -24.63 0.04
N GLY A 79 29.85 -23.36 -0.23
CA GLY A 79 28.79 -22.92 -1.17
C GLY A 79 27.36 -23.17 -0.68
N LYS A 80 27.15 -23.47 0.61
CA LYS A 80 25.83 -23.58 1.22
C LYS A 80 25.21 -22.22 1.54
N ILE A 81 26.04 -21.21 1.69
CA ILE A 81 25.67 -19.81 1.86
C ILE A 81 26.28 -19.01 0.72
N GLU A 82 25.45 -18.30 -0.02
CA GLU A 82 25.89 -17.44 -1.12
C GLU A 82 25.27 -16.06 -0.98
N TYR A 83 26.02 -15.02 -1.37
CA TYR A 83 25.48 -13.68 -1.52
C TYR A 83 24.79 -13.52 -2.89
N ILE A 84 23.65 -12.86 -2.91
CA ILE A 84 22.99 -12.48 -4.14
C ILE A 84 23.89 -11.53 -4.92
N LYS A 85 24.11 -11.83 -6.20
CA LYS A 85 24.99 -11.07 -7.09
C LYS A 85 24.33 -9.75 -7.53
N GLN A 86 25.15 -8.75 -7.82
CA GLN A 86 24.70 -7.43 -8.31
C GLN A 86 23.82 -7.56 -9.57
N GLU A 87 24.09 -8.52 -10.44
CA GLU A 87 23.28 -8.79 -11.65
C GLU A 87 21.80 -9.01 -11.34
N VAL A 88 21.46 -9.67 -10.23
CA VAL A 88 20.05 -9.90 -9.83
C VAL A 88 19.39 -8.59 -9.43
N ILE A 89 20.14 -7.70 -8.77
CA ILE A 89 19.70 -6.37 -8.38
C ILE A 89 19.48 -5.49 -9.63
N ASP A 90 20.41 -5.52 -10.57
CA ASP A 90 20.34 -4.75 -11.81
C ASP A 90 19.14 -5.19 -12.65
N LYS A 91 18.90 -6.50 -12.79
CA LYS A 91 17.71 -7.05 -13.45
C LYS A 91 16.40 -6.60 -12.78
N TYR A 92 16.37 -6.54 -11.44
CA TYR A 92 15.21 -5.99 -10.74
C TYR A 92 14.95 -4.55 -11.14
N LEU A 93 15.98 -3.69 -11.11
CA LEU A 93 15.85 -2.29 -11.50
C LEU A 93 15.46 -2.13 -12.98
N ASP A 94 15.89 -3.05 -13.85
CA ASP A 94 15.45 -3.09 -15.25
C ASP A 94 13.96 -3.43 -15.36
N LYS A 95 13.45 -4.38 -14.55
CA LYS A 95 12.03 -4.72 -14.50
C LYS A 95 11.19 -3.58 -13.97
N VAL A 96 11.67 -2.89 -12.92
CA VAL A 96 11.03 -1.67 -12.42
C VAL A 96 10.95 -0.61 -13.51
N ALA A 97 12.05 -0.30 -14.19
CA ALA A 97 12.08 0.71 -15.25
C ALA A 97 11.12 0.41 -16.41
N GLN A 98 10.91 -0.88 -16.74
CA GLN A 98 9.97 -1.32 -17.76
C GLN A 98 8.50 -1.00 -17.42
N GLN A 99 8.18 -0.68 -16.17
CA GLN A 99 6.82 -0.30 -15.77
C GLN A 99 6.49 1.16 -16.06
N GLY A 100 7.49 1.98 -16.38
CA GLY A 100 7.28 3.38 -16.77
C GLY A 100 6.45 3.51 -18.05
N VAL A 101 5.76 4.64 -18.17
CA VAL A 101 4.88 4.96 -19.31
C VAL A 101 5.52 6.04 -20.18
N HIS A 102 6.10 7.07 -19.56
CA HIS A 102 6.73 8.23 -20.21
C HIS A 102 8.10 8.54 -19.61
N THR A 103 8.93 7.52 -19.39
CA THR A 103 10.27 7.72 -18.82
C THR A 103 11.17 8.63 -19.64
N ASP A 104 10.92 8.73 -20.96
CA ASP A 104 11.63 9.62 -21.89
C ASP A 104 11.44 11.11 -21.56
N LEU A 105 10.29 11.50 -21.00
CA LEU A 105 10.01 12.89 -20.63
C LEU A 105 10.72 13.35 -19.34
N VAL A 106 11.10 12.41 -18.50
CA VAL A 106 11.56 12.70 -17.13
C VAL A 106 12.85 13.50 -17.13
N ALA A 107 13.80 13.15 -18.00
CA ALA A 107 15.13 13.77 -18.05
C ALA A 107 15.10 15.27 -18.34
N ASP A 108 14.11 15.73 -19.10
CA ASP A 108 13.97 17.13 -19.55
C ASP A 108 12.91 17.90 -18.75
N SER A 109 12.23 17.25 -17.82
CA SER A 109 11.19 17.87 -17.00
C SER A 109 11.73 18.90 -16.00
N GLY A 110 13.02 18.82 -15.62
CA GLY A 110 13.62 19.61 -14.56
C GLY A 110 12.99 19.36 -13.18
N LEU A 111 12.42 18.18 -12.95
CA LEU A 111 11.80 17.81 -11.67
C LEU A 111 12.83 17.75 -10.55
N LYS A 112 12.56 18.46 -9.46
CA LYS A 112 13.38 18.49 -8.23
C LYS A 112 12.71 17.67 -7.15
N VAL A 113 13.43 16.70 -6.59
CA VAL A 113 12.92 15.79 -5.58
C VAL A 113 13.74 15.90 -4.30
N VAL A 114 13.07 16.06 -3.17
CA VAL A 114 13.65 15.73 -1.86
C VAL A 114 13.21 14.32 -1.51
N TYR A 115 14.15 13.46 -1.11
CA TYR A 115 13.88 12.07 -0.79
C TYR A 115 14.34 11.72 0.63
N THR A 116 13.52 10.99 1.36
CA THR A 116 13.92 10.35 2.61
C THR A 116 13.61 8.85 2.60
N PRO A 117 14.60 7.99 2.81
CA PRO A 117 14.39 6.56 3.04
C PRO A 117 13.97 6.24 4.48
N LEU A 118 13.76 7.22 5.36
CA LEU A 118 13.45 7.06 6.79
C LEU A 118 14.39 6.08 7.49
N ASN A 119 15.69 6.23 7.30
CA ASN A 119 16.75 5.33 7.79
C ASN A 119 16.57 3.86 7.35
N GLY A 120 15.93 3.64 6.20
CA GLY A 120 15.58 2.32 5.69
C GLY A 120 16.40 1.86 4.48
N THR A 121 15.92 0.78 3.87
CA THR A 121 16.58 0.05 2.77
C THR A 121 16.42 0.72 1.40
N GLY A 122 15.51 1.70 1.29
CA GLY A 122 15.19 2.38 0.02
C GLY A 122 16.28 3.29 -0.53
N ASN A 123 17.25 3.74 0.30
CA ASN A 123 18.26 4.73 -0.09
C ASN A 123 18.91 4.41 -1.46
N LYS A 124 19.52 3.25 -1.60
CA LYS A 124 20.23 2.88 -2.83
C LYS A 124 19.29 2.58 -4.01
N PRO A 125 18.29 1.66 -3.89
CA PRO A 125 17.48 1.27 -5.03
C PRO A 125 16.55 2.37 -5.54
N VAL A 126 15.96 3.19 -4.65
CA VAL A 126 15.12 4.32 -5.09
C VAL A 126 15.96 5.36 -5.83
N ARG A 127 17.13 5.72 -5.31
CA ARG A 127 18.03 6.66 -6.00
C ARG A 127 18.52 6.09 -7.34
N ALA A 128 18.80 4.78 -7.39
CA ALA A 128 19.23 4.13 -8.62
C ALA A 128 18.14 4.16 -9.69
N ILE A 129 16.89 3.86 -9.34
CA ILE A 129 15.79 3.90 -10.31
C ILE A 129 15.48 5.33 -10.76
N LEU A 130 15.46 6.32 -9.85
CA LEU A 130 15.23 7.71 -10.20
C LEU A 130 16.31 8.23 -11.15
N LYS A 131 17.59 7.88 -10.90
CA LYS A 131 18.69 8.19 -11.83
C LYS A 131 18.50 7.48 -13.17
N LYS A 132 18.07 6.23 -13.17
CA LYS A 132 17.88 5.42 -14.38
C LYS A 132 16.82 6.00 -15.30
N ILE A 133 15.73 6.56 -14.76
CA ILE A 133 14.70 7.25 -15.54
C ILE A 133 15.03 8.72 -15.85
N GLY A 134 16.19 9.22 -15.42
CA GLY A 134 16.70 10.55 -15.81
C GLY A 134 16.44 11.70 -14.82
N ILE A 135 16.00 11.45 -13.59
CA ILE A 135 15.90 12.51 -12.55
C ILE A 135 17.32 13.00 -12.22
N LYS A 136 17.56 14.28 -12.43
CA LYS A 136 18.89 14.90 -12.25
C LYS A 136 19.07 15.49 -10.84
N GLU A 137 18.00 15.98 -10.23
CA GLU A 137 18.02 16.70 -8.96
C GLU A 137 17.28 15.92 -7.87
N VAL A 138 18.01 15.06 -7.15
CA VAL A 138 17.51 14.34 -5.95
C VAL A 138 18.34 14.75 -4.75
N THR A 139 17.74 15.46 -3.79
CA THR A 139 18.35 15.81 -2.52
C THR A 139 17.86 14.88 -1.44
N VAL A 140 18.76 14.10 -0.84
CA VAL A 140 18.41 13.16 0.23
C VAL A 140 18.47 13.86 1.58
N VAL A 141 17.54 13.54 2.49
CA VAL A 141 17.54 14.03 3.87
C VAL A 141 18.74 13.43 4.62
N PRO A 142 19.76 14.22 5.00
CA PRO A 142 21.05 13.66 5.46
C PRO A 142 20.93 12.80 6.72
N GLU A 143 20.09 13.21 7.68
CA GLU A 143 19.93 12.52 8.96
C GLU A 143 19.18 11.18 8.83
N GLN A 144 18.51 10.98 7.70
CA GLN A 144 17.69 9.79 7.42
C GLN A 144 18.22 8.95 6.26
N GLU A 145 19.34 9.35 5.65
CA GLU A 145 19.91 8.72 4.46
C GLU A 145 20.37 7.28 4.73
N ASN A 146 21.12 7.07 5.81
CA ASN A 146 21.70 5.77 6.10
C ASN A 146 20.77 4.90 6.96
N PRO A 147 20.74 3.58 6.73
CA PRO A 147 19.99 2.67 7.58
C PRO A 147 20.38 2.77 9.06
N ASP A 148 19.39 2.98 9.93
CA ASP A 148 19.56 2.95 11.37
C ASP A 148 18.29 2.40 12.03
N GLY A 149 18.36 1.20 12.59
CA GLY A 149 17.23 0.52 13.22
C GLY A 149 16.75 1.17 14.52
N ASN A 150 17.42 2.21 15.03
CA ASN A 150 16.96 3.00 16.17
C ASN A 150 16.06 4.17 15.76
N PHE A 151 16.03 4.54 14.46
CA PHE A 151 15.21 5.64 13.92
C PHE A 151 15.33 6.93 14.72
N PRO A 152 16.54 7.52 14.90
CA PRO A 152 16.81 8.57 15.87
C PRO A 152 16.03 9.87 15.62
N THR A 153 15.62 10.12 14.38
CA THR A 153 14.86 11.31 13.99
C THR A 153 13.38 11.06 13.76
N CYS A 154 12.96 9.79 13.77
CA CYS A 154 11.60 9.39 13.46
C CYS A 154 11.24 8.08 14.17
N PRO A 155 10.88 8.13 15.49
CA PRO A 155 10.57 6.91 16.26
C PRO A 155 9.44 6.05 15.68
N PHE A 156 8.62 6.61 14.80
CA PHE A 156 7.56 5.93 14.07
C PHE A 156 7.75 6.18 12.55
N PRO A 157 8.60 5.38 11.86
CA PRO A 157 9.04 5.66 10.49
C PRO A 157 7.99 5.27 9.44
N ASN A 158 6.79 5.85 9.58
CA ASN A 158 5.64 5.61 8.70
C ASN A 158 5.40 6.83 7.79
N PRO A 159 5.58 6.72 6.46
CA PRO A 159 5.37 7.82 5.52
C PRO A 159 3.93 8.34 5.44
N GLU A 160 2.97 7.68 6.10
CA GLU A 160 1.58 8.13 6.21
C GLU A 160 1.42 9.31 7.18
N ILE A 161 2.35 9.48 8.13
CA ILE A 161 2.23 10.47 9.19
C ILE A 161 3.17 11.66 8.98
N LYS A 162 2.66 12.85 9.29
CA LYS A 162 3.38 14.11 9.08
C LYS A 162 4.68 14.18 9.88
N GLU A 163 4.67 13.64 11.09
CA GLU A 163 5.81 13.62 12.01
C GLU A 163 7.01 12.86 11.41
N ALA A 164 6.76 11.78 10.67
CA ALA A 164 7.81 11.04 9.98
C ALA A 164 8.48 11.87 8.89
N LEU A 165 7.72 12.75 8.24
CA LEU A 165 8.19 13.61 7.16
C LEU A 165 8.81 14.93 7.66
N ALA A 166 8.84 15.18 8.98
CA ALA A 166 9.25 16.47 9.54
C ALA A 166 10.62 16.95 9.04
N LYS A 167 11.65 16.08 8.99
CA LYS A 167 12.98 16.41 8.47
C LYS A 167 12.97 16.72 6.97
N GLY A 168 12.23 15.93 6.20
CA GLY A 168 12.03 16.20 4.78
C GLY A 168 11.31 17.52 4.53
N LEU A 169 10.24 17.81 5.27
CA LEU A 169 9.51 19.08 5.19
C LEU A 169 10.36 20.27 5.61
N GLU A 170 11.24 20.11 6.58
CA GLU A 170 12.22 21.13 6.97
C GLU A 170 13.19 21.44 5.80
N LEU A 171 13.76 20.39 5.20
CA LEU A 171 14.68 20.52 4.05
C LEU A 171 13.97 21.14 2.83
N CYS A 172 12.69 20.86 2.62
CA CYS A 172 11.89 21.44 1.55
C CYS A 172 11.81 22.99 1.61
N LYS A 173 11.86 23.59 2.80
CA LYS A 173 11.87 25.06 2.94
C LYS A 173 13.08 25.71 2.27
N THR A 174 14.22 24.99 2.26
CA THR A 174 15.48 25.49 1.68
C THR A 174 15.62 25.06 0.22
N VAL A 175 15.40 23.78 -0.09
CA VAL A 175 15.57 23.19 -1.42
C VAL A 175 14.47 23.60 -2.38
N LYS A 176 13.24 23.81 -1.87
CA LYS A 176 12.03 24.12 -2.64
C LYS A 176 11.82 23.13 -3.78
N PRO A 177 11.70 21.81 -3.48
CA PRO A 177 11.49 20.79 -4.48
C PRO A 177 10.05 20.83 -5.01
N ASP A 178 9.84 20.23 -6.17
CA ASP A 178 8.50 19.97 -6.71
C ASP A 178 7.79 18.82 -5.99
N LEU A 179 8.57 17.93 -5.33
CA LEU A 179 8.09 16.72 -4.68
C LEU A 179 8.98 16.34 -3.48
N LEU A 180 8.37 16.10 -2.32
CA LEU A 180 8.95 15.32 -1.23
C LEU A 180 8.48 13.88 -1.36
N LEU A 181 9.42 12.94 -1.39
CA LEU A 181 9.22 11.51 -1.49
C LEU A 181 9.75 10.82 -0.23
N ALA A 182 8.99 9.90 0.37
CA ALA A 182 9.41 9.17 1.55
C ALA A 182 9.03 7.70 1.45
N THR A 183 9.99 6.80 1.67
CA THR A 183 9.72 5.36 1.77
C THR A 183 9.85 4.88 3.20
N ASP A 184 9.05 3.87 3.57
CA ASP A 184 9.21 3.22 4.88
C ASP A 184 10.49 2.36 4.94
N PRO A 185 10.90 1.89 6.14
CA PRO A 185 12.20 1.24 6.29
C PRO A 185 12.45 0.00 5.44
N ASP A 186 11.44 -0.83 5.18
CA ASP A 186 11.56 -2.01 4.30
C ASP A 186 11.16 -1.71 2.86
N CYS A 187 10.89 -0.44 2.55
CA CYS A 187 10.71 0.12 1.21
C CYS A 187 9.62 -0.61 0.41
N ASP A 188 8.51 -0.92 1.09
CA ASP A 188 7.32 -1.44 0.45
C ASP A 188 6.18 -0.40 0.36
N ARG A 189 6.32 0.77 1.03
CA ARG A 189 5.39 1.90 0.99
C ARG A 189 6.10 3.18 0.60
N VAL A 190 5.37 4.07 -0.07
CA VAL A 190 5.87 5.40 -0.43
C VAL A 190 4.79 6.47 -0.25
N GLY A 191 5.13 7.51 0.52
CA GLY A 191 4.31 8.69 0.73
C GLY A 191 4.93 9.92 0.08
N ILE A 192 4.10 10.93 -0.20
CA ILE A 192 4.53 12.18 -0.83
C ILE A 192 3.95 13.42 -0.18
N ALA A 193 4.65 14.53 -0.34
CA ALA A 193 4.11 15.85 -0.15
C ALA A 193 4.49 16.76 -1.32
N VAL A 194 3.58 17.63 -1.71
CA VAL A 194 3.74 18.55 -2.84
C VAL A 194 3.50 19.99 -2.40
N PRO A 195 4.17 20.99 -3.00
CA PRO A 195 3.96 22.39 -2.65
C PRO A 195 2.57 22.86 -3.08
N ASP A 196 1.92 23.63 -2.20
CA ASP A 196 0.75 24.43 -2.54
C ASP A 196 1.18 25.79 -3.16
N PRO A 197 0.25 26.63 -3.63
CA PRO A 197 0.57 27.94 -4.18
C PRO A 197 1.29 28.89 -3.20
N ASP A 198 1.12 28.69 -1.90
CA ASP A 198 1.76 29.49 -0.84
C ASP A 198 3.14 28.95 -0.46
N GLY A 199 3.55 27.81 -1.04
CA GLY A 199 4.83 27.15 -0.78
C GLY A 199 4.86 26.25 0.45
N ASN A 200 3.70 25.94 1.06
CA ASN A 200 3.59 24.91 2.07
C ASN A 200 3.47 23.54 1.39
N TYR A 201 3.86 22.48 2.09
CA TYR A 201 3.79 21.12 1.53
C TYR A 201 2.56 20.39 2.06
N VAL A 202 1.73 19.94 1.13
CA VAL A 202 0.51 19.17 1.39
C VAL A 202 0.81 17.69 1.22
N LEU A 203 0.52 16.89 2.24
CA LEU A 203 0.64 15.44 2.17
C LEU A 203 -0.52 14.86 1.37
N PHE A 204 -0.22 13.90 0.50
CA PHE A 204 -1.24 13.12 -0.21
C PHE A 204 -1.45 11.79 0.51
N SER A 205 -2.70 11.39 0.62
CA SER A 205 -3.05 10.06 1.14
C SER A 205 -2.71 8.95 0.13
N GLY A 206 -2.56 7.72 0.62
CA GLY A 206 -2.34 6.57 -0.24
C GLY A 206 -3.46 6.36 -1.26
N ASN A 207 -4.70 6.66 -0.86
CA ASN A 207 -5.86 6.64 -1.77
C ASN A 207 -5.73 7.68 -2.90
N GLU A 208 -5.31 8.89 -2.58
CA GLU A 208 -5.12 9.95 -3.59
C GLU A 208 -4.04 9.57 -4.58
N VAL A 209 -2.85 9.19 -4.08
CA VAL A 209 -1.73 8.79 -4.94
C VAL A 209 -2.07 7.58 -5.79
N GLY A 210 -2.67 6.53 -5.20
CA GLY A 210 -3.04 5.32 -5.91
C GLY A 210 -4.07 5.56 -7.01
N ALA A 211 -5.11 6.36 -6.74
CA ALA A 211 -6.11 6.73 -7.75
C ALA A 211 -5.50 7.59 -8.87
N MET A 212 -4.61 8.54 -8.53
CA MET A 212 -3.89 9.36 -9.52
C MET A 212 -2.98 8.52 -10.40
N LEU A 213 -2.25 7.55 -9.82
CA LEU A 213 -1.41 6.61 -10.57
C LEU A 213 -2.24 5.73 -11.49
N LEU A 214 -3.35 5.15 -11.00
CA LEU A 214 -4.26 4.35 -11.83
C LEU A 214 -4.78 5.18 -13.01
N LYS A 215 -5.27 6.40 -12.74
CA LYS A 215 -5.73 7.32 -13.79
C LYS A 215 -4.63 7.62 -14.80
N TYR A 216 -3.43 7.96 -14.33
CA TYR A 216 -2.27 8.29 -15.17
C TYR A 216 -1.90 7.10 -16.06
N ILE A 217 -1.74 5.91 -15.50
CA ILE A 217 -1.40 4.69 -16.24
C ILE A 217 -2.47 4.39 -17.30
N CYS A 218 -3.75 4.42 -16.93
CA CYS A 218 -4.85 4.14 -17.85
C CYS A 218 -4.91 5.16 -18.98
N GLN A 219 -4.87 6.44 -18.65
CA GLN A 219 -4.95 7.54 -19.61
C GLN A 219 -3.80 7.49 -20.61
N GLU A 220 -2.57 7.40 -20.11
CA GLU A 220 -1.39 7.55 -20.96
C GLU A 220 -1.07 6.28 -21.76
N ARG A 221 -1.26 5.08 -21.18
CA ARG A 221 -1.14 3.83 -21.95
C ARG A 221 -2.20 3.74 -23.03
N THR A 222 -3.42 4.24 -22.79
CA THR A 222 -4.46 4.31 -23.83
C THR A 222 -4.06 5.26 -24.95
N ALA A 223 -3.56 6.45 -24.59
CA ALA A 223 -3.11 7.45 -25.56
C ALA A 223 -1.94 6.97 -26.42
N LEU A 224 -1.01 6.19 -25.85
CA LEU A 224 0.13 5.60 -26.52
C LEU A 224 -0.19 4.29 -27.27
N GLY A 225 -1.39 3.72 -27.09
CA GLY A 225 -1.75 2.41 -27.64
C GLY A 225 -0.98 1.24 -27.02
N THR A 226 -0.50 1.39 -25.79
CA THR A 226 0.28 0.39 -25.04
C THR A 226 -0.54 -0.30 -23.94
N MET A 227 -1.83 -0.01 -23.84
CA MET A 227 -2.72 -0.70 -22.92
C MET A 227 -2.86 -2.17 -23.35
N PRO A 228 -2.66 -3.15 -22.45
CA PRO A 228 -2.87 -4.55 -22.79
C PRO A 228 -4.35 -4.80 -23.15
N LYS A 229 -4.59 -5.90 -23.84
CA LYS A 229 -5.96 -6.37 -24.08
C LYS A 229 -6.56 -6.83 -22.76
N ASP A 230 -7.82 -6.44 -22.50
CA ASP A 230 -8.57 -6.79 -21.28
C ASP A 230 -7.78 -6.51 -19.98
N PRO A 231 -7.34 -5.24 -19.77
CA PRO A 231 -6.46 -4.88 -18.67
C PRO A 231 -7.13 -5.09 -17.29
N VAL A 232 -6.31 -5.48 -16.31
CA VAL A 232 -6.76 -5.75 -14.93
C VAL A 232 -6.06 -4.81 -13.96
N ALA A 233 -6.85 -4.16 -13.10
CA ALA A 233 -6.35 -3.47 -11.91
C ALA A 233 -6.94 -4.09 -10.65
N VAL A 234 -6.23 -3.99 -9.53
CA VAL A 234 -6.66 -4.60 -8.26
C VAL A 234 -6.61 -3.58 -7.13
N LYS A 235 -7.67 -3.51 -6.31
CA LYS A 235 -7.71 -2.71 -5.09
C LYS A 235 -8.27 -3.52 -3.92
N THR A 236 -8.05 -3.04 -2.69
CA THR A 236 -8.71 -3.65 -1.53
C THR A 236 -10.10 -3.07 -1.30
N ILE A 237 -10.92 -3.77 -0.52
CA ILE A 237 -12.28 -3.33 -0.16
C ILE A 237 -12.30 -2.00 0.61
N VAL A 238 -11.20 -1.62 1.28
CA VAL A 238 -11.06 -0.35 2.02
C VAL A 238 -10.38 0.76 1.21
N THR A 239 -9.97 0.44 -0.02
CA THR A 239 -9.36 1.40 -0.95
C THR A 239 -10.45 2.17 -1.71
N THR A 240 -10.16 3.39 -2.10
CA THR A 240 -11.12 4.35 -2.71
C THR A 240 -11.90 3.80 -3.90
N ASP A 241 -13.21 4.04 -3.90
CA ASP A 241 -14.10 3.67 -5.01
C ASP A 241 -14.03 4.61 -6.23
N ILE A 242 -13.26 5.68 -6.16
CA ILE A 242 -12.95 6.49 -7.35
C ILE A 242 -12.32 5.64 -8.46
N CYS A 243 -11.61 4.56 -8.06
CA CYS A 243 -11.04 3.58 -8.98
C CYS A 243 -12.08 2.87 -9.86
N LYS A 244 -13.31 2.67 -9.36
CA LYS A 244 -14.40 2.08 -10.14
C LYS A 244 -14.77 2.96 -11.34
N LYS A 245 -14.80 4.28 -11.12
CA LYS A 245 -15.11 5.27 -12.16
C LYS A 245 -13.98 5.38 -13.19
N ILE A 246 -12.72 5.36 -12.71
CA ILE A 246 -11.54 5.35 -13.59
C ILE A 246 -11.53 4.07 -14.43
N ALA A 247 -11.68 2.90 -13.80
CA ALA A 247 -11.68 1.62 -14.49
C ALA A 247 -12.78 1.52 -15.56
N ALA A 248 -14.00 2.01 -15.24
CA ALA A 248 -15.11 2.04 -16.18
C ALA A 248 -14.80 2.93 -17.40
N GLU A 249 -14.17 4.09 -17.22
CA GLU A 249 -13.81 4.99 -18.31
C GLU A 249 -12.82 4.38 -19.30
N TYR A 250 -11.87 3.58 -18.79
CA TYR A 250 -10.79 3.00 -19.62
C TYR A 250 -10.99 1.51 -19.93
N ASN A 251 -12.17 0.95 -19.65
CA ASN A 251 -12.50 -0.47 -19.86
C ASN A 251 -11.51 -1.41 -19.16
N VAL A 252 -11.12 -1.09 -17.93
CA VAL A 252 -10.25 -1.90 -17.07
C VAL A 252 -11.11 -2.81 -16.19
N GLU A 253 -10.81 -4.10 -16.15
CA GLU A 253 -11.37 -5.03 -15.16
C GLU A 253 -10.81 -4.65 -13.77
N LEU A 254 -11.66 -4.11 -12.90
CA LEU A 254 -11.27 -3.79 -11.52
C LEU A 254 -11.65 -4.94 -10.60
N ARG A 255 -10.66 -5.60 -10.01
CA ARG A 255 -10.86 -6.62 -8.99
C ARG A 255 -10.76 -6.01 -7.59
N GLU A 256 -11.73 -6.31 -6.74
CA GLU A 256 -11.68 -5.97 -5.32
C GLU A 256 -11.27 -7.20 -4.52
N VAL A 257 -10.36 -7.01 -3.55
CA VAL A 257 -9.87 -8.08 -2.68
C VAL A 257 -9.90 -7.66 -1.21
N LEU A 258 -9.76 -8.59 -0.29
CA LEU A 258 -9.60 -8.29 1.14
C LEU A 258 -8.33 -7.47 1.38
N THR A 259 -8.28 -6.81 2.54
CA THR A 259 -7.10 -6.02 2.95
C THR A 259 -5.89 -6.92 3.17
N GLY A 260 -4.78 -6.52 2.57
CA GLY A 260 -3.49 -7.22 2.61
C GLY A 260 -2.97 -7.50 1.20
N PHE A 261 -1.78 -7.02 0.90
CA PHE A 261 -1.21 -7.07 -0.46
C PHE A 261 -1.04 -8.49 -1.00
N LYS A 262 -0.96 -9.49 -0.11
CA LYS A 262 -0.97 -10.92 -0.50
C LYS A 262 -2.16 -11.28 -1.38
N PHE A 263 -3.32 -10.67 -1.17
CA PHE A 263 -4.50 -10.91 -2.00
C PHE A 263 -4.39 -10.24 -3.38
N ILE A 264 -3.69 -9.11 -3.47
CA ILE A 264 -3.33 -8.50 -4.77
C ILE A 264 -2.33 -9.40 -5.48
N GLY A 265 -1.28 -9.86 -4.79
CA GLY A 265 -0.31 -10.81 -5.32
C GLY A 265 -0.93 -12.12 -5.81
N GLU A 266 -1.94 -12.63 -5.09
CA GLU A 266 -2.71 -13.81 -5.49
C GLU A 266 -3.45 -13.61 -6.82
N GLN A 267 -4.07 -12.42 -7.04
CA GLN A 267 -4.72 -12.11 -8.33
C GLN A 267 -3.73 -12.11 -9.50
N ILE A 268 -2.53 -11.60 -9.28
CA ILE A 268 -1.46 -11.68 -10.28
C ILE A 268 -1.09 -13.15 -10.52
N GLY A 269 -0.99 -13.96 -9.46
CA GLY A 269 -0.72 -15.40 -9.56
C GLY A 269 -1.80 -16.18 -10.32
N PHE A 270 -3.07 -15.79 -10.22
CA PHE A 270 -4.15 -16.39 -11.03
C PHE A 270 -3.97 -16.05 -12.52
N LEU A 271 -3.70 -14.79 -12.85
CA LEU A 271 -3.42 -14.37 -14.22
C LEU A 271 -2.18 -15.09 -14.80
N GLU A 272 -1.12 -15.24 -14.00
CA GLU A 272 0.10 -15.93 -14.42
C GLU A 272 -0.17 -17.42 -14.76
N LYS A 273 -0.97 -18.12 -13.94
CA LYS A 273 -1.36 -19.51 -14.22
C LYS A 273 -2.14 -19.67 -15.51
N GLU A 274 -2.83 -18.62 -15.95
CA GLU A 274 -3.55 -18.55 -17.21
C GLU A 274 -2.69 -18.05 -18.37
N GLY A 275 -1.43 -17.67 -18.13
CA GLY A 275 -0.55 -17.04 -19.11
C GLY A 275 -1.00 -15.63 -19.51
N GLN A 276 -1.65 -14.91 -18.60
CA GLN A 276 -2.29 -13.60 -18.82
C GLN A 276 -1.78 -12.53 -17.84
N ASP A 277 -0.62 -12.71 -17.24
CA ASP A 277 -0.08 -11.80 -16.23
C ASP A 277 0.30 -10.41 -16.80
N ASP A 278 0.45 -10.30 -18.13
CA ASP A 278 0.59 -9.05 -18.85
C ASP A 278 -0.66 -8.15 -18.79
N ARG A 279 -1.84 -8.71 -18.50
CA ARG A 279 -3.08 -7.95 -18.28
C ARG A 279 -3.05 -7.12 -17.01
N TYR A 280 -2.26 -7.52 -16.01
CA TYR A 280 -2.14 -6.77 -14.76
C TYR A 280 -1.38 -5.47 -14.98
N ILE A 281 -2.07 -4.34 -14.82
CA ILE A 281 -1.48 -3.02 -15.03
C ILE A 281 -1.08 -2.31 -13.73
N PHE A 282 -1.92 -2.45 -12.67
CA PHE A 282 -1.68 -1.75 -11.41
C PHE A 282 -2.53 -2.33 -10.28
N GLY A 283 -2.01 -2.27 -9.06
CA GLY A 283 -2.76 -2.54 -7.84
C GLY A 283 -2.20 -1.79 -6.65
N PHE A 284 -3.06 -1.48 -5.67
CA PHE A 284 -2.62 -0.72 -4.50
C PHE A 284 -3.52 -0.88 -3.29
N GLU A 285 -2.97 -0.54 -2.14
CA GLU A 285 -3.65 -0.41 -0.86
C GLU A 285 -3.68 1.05 -0.43
N GLU A 286 -4.71 1.45 0.33
CA GLU A 286 -4.85 2.77 0.92
C GLU A 286 -3.66 3.15 1.83
N SER A 287 -2.96 2.14 2.35
CA SER A 287 -1.80 2.28 3.22
C SER A 287 -0.48 2.47 2.46
N TYR A 288 -0.50 3.24 1.36
CA TYR A 288 0.67 3.70 0.62
C TYR A 288 1.48 2.60 -0.08
N GLY A 289 0.89 1.42 -0.28
CA GLY A 289 1.51 0.31 -0.98
C GLY A 289 1.02 0.19 -2.42
N TYR A 290 1.91 0.23 -3.39
CA TYR A 290 1.62 0.22 -4.83
C TYR A 290 2.42 -0.84 -5.55
N LEU A 291 1.87 -1.37 -6.65
CA LEU A 291 2.59 -2.26 -7.56
C LEU A 291 2.08 -2.08 -8.99
N ALA A 292 3.00 -1.92 -9.94
CA ALA A 292 2.73 -2.03 -11.37
C ALA A 292 3.57 -3.18 -11.95
N GLY A 293 2.96 -3.95 -12.86
CA GLY A 293 3.60 -5.14 -13.43
C GLY A 293 3.61 -6.37 -12.53
N SER A 294 3.94 -7.51 -13.13
CA SER A 294 3.78 -8.85 -12.53
C SER A 294 5.09 -9.48 -12.04
N TYR A 295 6.19 -8.71 -11.97
CA TYR A 295 7.54 -9.22 -11.67
C TYR A 295 7.74 -9.58 -10.19
N VAL A 296 6.99 -8.97 -9.27
CA VAL A 296 6.94 -9.26 -7.82
C VAL A 296 5.52 -9.52 -7.36
N ARG A 297 5.33 -9.95 -6.11
CA ARG A 297 4.02 -10.29 -5.53
C ARG A 297 3.74 -9.55 -4.22
N ASP A 298 4.47 -8.48 -3.97
CA ASP A 298 4.25 -7.59 -2.82
C ASP A 298 4.32 -6.13 -3.26
N LYS A 299 3.94 -5.21 -2.38
CA LYS A 299 4.10 -3.77 -2.58
C LYS A 299 5.55 -3.44 -2.92
N ASP A 300 5.73 -2.51 -3.83
CA ASP A 300 7.05 -2.09 -4.27
C ASP A 300 7.17 -0.57 -4.28
N ALA A 301 7.82 -0.02 -3.24
CA ALA A 301 8.03 1.41 -3.16
C ALA A 301 9.06 1.92 -4.16
N VAL A 302 9.88 1.06 -4.76
CA VAL A 302 10.83 1.46 -5.81
C VAL A 302 10.06 1.77 -7.10
N VAL A 303 9.12 0.90 -7.52
CA VAL A 303 8.24 1.18 -8.66
C VAL A 303 7.26 2.31 -8.35
N GLY A 304 6.73 2.35 -7.11
CA GLY A 304 5.87 3.45 -6.67
C GLY A 304 6.57 4.79 -6.76
N SER A 305 7.80 4.90 -6.25
CA SER A 305 8.63 6.11 -6.33
C SER A 305 8.90 6.53 -7.78
N MET A 306 9.25 5.57 -8.63
CA MET A 306 9.48 5.81 -10.05
C MET A 306 8.24 6.38 -10.73
N LEU A 307 7.09 5.71 -10.61
CA LEU A 307 5.84 6.13 -11.26
C LEU A 307 5.31 7.47 -10.72
N ILE A 308 5.46 7.74 -9.43
CA ILE A 308 5.09 9.02 -8.83
C ILE A 308 5.95 10.14 -9.44
N CYS A 309 7.26 9.95 -9.53
CA CYS A 309 8.17 10.95 -10.12
C CYS A 309 7.91 11.13 -11.61
N GLU A 310 7.64 10.04 -12.35
CA GLU A 310 7.27 10.11 -13.75
C GLU A 310 5.96 10.88 -13.96
N MET A 311 4.93 10.57 -13.19
CA MET A 311 3.65 11.28 -13.21
C MET A 311 3.84 12.77 -12.88
N ALA A 312 4.67 13.10 -11.89
CA ALA A 312 4.98 14.48 -11.53
C ALA A 312 5.71 15.21 -12.68
N ALA A 313 6.69 14.56 -13.31
CA ALA A 313 7.38 15.08 -14.47
C ALA A 313 6.42 15.33 -15.65
N PHE A 314 5.55 14.37 -15.94
CA PHE A 314 4.55 14.47 -16.99
C PHE A 314 3.60 15.66 -16.79
N TYR A 315 3.03 15.84 -15.61
CA TYR A 315 2.18 16.99 -15.35
C TYR A 315 2.95 18.30 -15.37
N ARG A 316 4.19 18.31 -14.86
CA ARG A 316 5.07 19.47 -14.90
C ARG A 316 5.35 19.94 -16.32
N THR A 317 5.61 19.04 -17.27
CA THR A 317 5.80 19.40 -18.70
C THR A 317 4.56 20.04 -19.32
N LYS A 318 3.40 19.80 -18.74
CA LYS A 318 2.12 20.42 -19.14
C LYS A 318 1.79 21.70 -18.34
N GLY A 319 2.67 22.14 -17.46
CA GLY A 319 2.44 23.30 -16.60
C GLY A 319 1.40 23.07 -15.49
N ILE A 320 1.14 21.79 -15.14
CA ILE A 320 0.13 21.39 -14.15
C ILE A 320 0.88 20.86 -12.92
N SER A 321 0.55 21.34 -11.72
CA SER A 321 1.06 20.76 -10.48
C SER A 321 0.33 19.46 -10.13
N LEU A 322 0.97 18.57 -9.32
CA LEU A 322 0.26 17.38 -8.81
C LEU A 322 -0.97 17.74 -7.97
N LEU A 323 -0.92 18.87 -7.25
CA LEU A 323 -2.08 19.37 -6.51
C LEU A 323 -3.24 19.66 -7.45
N GLN A 324 -2.98 20.38 -8.56
CA GLN A 324 -3.98 20.66 -9.57
C GLN A 324 -4.50 19.38 -10.25
N ALA A 325 -3.60 18.45 -10.57
CA ALA A 325 -3.98 17.16 -11.17
C ALA A 325 -4.91 16.34 -10.24
N ARG A 326 -4.68 16.39 -8.93
CA ARG A 326 -5.57 15.80 -7.91
C ARG A 326 -6.95 16.47 -7.90
N GLU A 327 -7.00 17.80 -7.87
CA GLU A 327 -8.26 18.54 -7.91
C GLU A 327 -9.04 18.28 -9.20
N ASP A 328 -8.36 18.19 -10.34
CA ASP A 328 -8.99 17.85 -11.63
C ASP A 328 -9.56 16.41 -11.61
N MET A 329 -8.88 15.48 -10.94
CA MET A 329 -9.39 14.12 -10.74
C MET A 329 -10.67 14.13 -9.89
N TYR A 330 -10.68 14.84 -8.77
CA TYR A 330 -11.86 14.96 -7.93
C TYR A 330 -13.02 15.66 -8.63
N LYS A 331 -12.74 16.74 -9.37
CA LYS A 331 -13.75 17.44 -10.17
C LYS A 331 -14.40 16.52 -11.21
N LYS A 332 -13.63 15.59 -11.77
CA LYS A 332 -14.12 14.65 -12.78
C LYS A 332 -14.90 13.49 -12.19
N TYR A 333 -14.42 12.90 -11.10
CA TYR A 333 -14.95 11.65 -10.58
C TYR A 333 -15.72 11.77 -9.26
N GLY A 334 -15.70 12.94 -8.63
CA GLY A 334 -16.33 13.24 -7.34
C GLY A 334 -15.33 13.37 -6.20
N ASN A 335 -15.71 14.11 -5.16
CA ASN A 335 -14.84 14.36 -4.00
C ASN A 335 -14.99 13.24 -2.99
N TYR A 336 -14.11 12.25 -3.07
CA TYR A 336 -13.99 11.18 -2.09
C TYR A 336 -13.04 11.60 -0.97
N LEU A 337 -13.48 11.47 0.27
CA LEU A 337 -12.63 11.61 1.44
C LEU A 337 -12.57 10.27 2.17
N HIS A 338 -11.36 9.89 2.57
CA HIS A 338 -11.10 8.66 3.32
C HIS A 338 -10.41 9.01 4.61
N SER A 339 -10.92 8.49 5.69
CA SER A 339 -10.30 8.61 7.01
C SER A 339 -10.31 7.26 7.71
N GLN A 340 -9.48 7.11 8.73
CA GLN A 340 -9.47 5.90 9.55
C GLN A 340 -9.30 6.23 11.02
N LYS A 341 -9.89 5.38 11.87
CA LYS A 341 -9.72 5.44 13.32
C LYS A 341 -9.37 4.06 13.85
N SER A 342 -8.41 4.02 14.76
CA SER A 342 -8.03 2.80 15.47
C SER A 342 -8.49 2.87 16.89
N PHE A 343 -9.23 1.85 17.35
CA PHE A 343 -9.72 1.71 18.71
C PHE A 343 -8.89 0.63 19.40
N GLN A 344 -8.09 1.03 20.37
CA GLN A 344 -7.29 0.11 21.17
C GLN A 344 -8.18 -0.60 22.20
N CYS A 345 -8.04 -1.92 22.29
CA CYS A 345 -8.67 -2.74 23.33
C CYS A 345 -7.58 -3.17 24.30
N GLU A 346 -7.27 -2.31 25.28
CA GLU A 346 -6.15 -2.52 26.21
C GLU A 346 -6.40 -3.68 27.19
N GLY A 347 -5.31 -4.27 27.68
CA GLY A 347 -5.32 -5.31 28.71
C GLY A 347 -5.34 -6.74 28.19
N ALA A 348 -5.25 -7.70 29.11
CA ALA A 348 -5.21 -9.13 28.80
C ALA A 348 -6.50 -9.64 28.12
N SER A 349 -7.65 -9.00 28.38
CA SER A 349 -8.95 -9.31 27.75
C SER A 349 -9.20 -8.56 26.44
N GLY A 350 -8.25 -7.79 25.94
CA GLY A 350 -8.43 -6.95 24.74
C GLY A 350 -8.89 -7.74 23.51
N MET A 351 -8.36 -8.93 23.29
CA MET A 351 -8.76 -9.81 22.19
C MET A 351 -10.20 -10.33 22.35
N GLU A 352 -10.64 -10.63 23.57
CA GLU A 352 -12.03 -11.03 23.85
C GLU A 352 -12.98 -9.87 23.62
N ARG A 353 -12.61 -8.68 24.09
CA ARG A 353 -13.39 -7.46 23.87
C ARG A 353 -13.60 -7.15 22.40
N MET A 354 -12.57 -7.33 21.57
CA MET A 354 -12.72 -7.17 20.11
C MET A 354 -13.75 -8.14 19.53
N LYS A 355 -13.71 -9.41 19.93
CA LYS A 355 -14.67 -10.42 19.48
C LYS A 355 -16.09 -10.08 19.91
N GLU A 356 -16.29 -9.62 21.16
CA GLU A 356 -17.59 -9.16 21.65
C GLU A 356 -18.13 -8.00 20.80
N ILE A 357 -17.32 -6.99 20.53
CA ILE A 357 -17.72 -5.84 19.71
C ILE A 357 -18.14 -6.31 18.30
N MET A 358 -17.35 -7.15 17.64
CA MET A 358 -17.65 -7.63 16.32
C MET A 358 -18.91 -8.52 16.29
N THR A 359 -19.12 -9.33 17.35
CA THR A 359 -20.31 -10.15 17.51
C THR A 359 -21.56 -9.32 17.67
N ASP A 360 -21.48 -8.28 18.49
CA ASP A 360 -22.60 -7.39 18.74
C ASP A 360 -22.95 -6.51 17.55
N LEU A 361 -21.96 -6.00 16.82
CA LEU A 361 -22.21 -5.29 15.56
C LEU A 361 -22.96 -6.15 14.52
N ARG A 362 -22.76 -7.46 14.54
CA ARG A 362 -23.50 -8.41 13.70
C ARG A 362 -24.91 -8.67 14.22
N ALA A 363 -25.05 -8.84 15.52
CA ALA A 363 -26.34 -9.14 16.14
C ALA A 363 -27.28 -7.93 16.18
N ASN A 364 -26.71 -6.74 16.39
CA ASN A 364 -27.42 -5.48 16.58
C ASN A 364 -26.84 -4.39 15.67
N PRO A 365 -26.93 -4.53 14.34
CA PRO A 365 -26.34 -3.55 13.43
C PRO A 365 -27.01 -2.17 13.58
N PRO A 366 -26.22 -1.08 13.52
CA PRO A 366 -26.77 0.27 13.59
C PRO A 366 -27.67 0.54 12.37
N LYS A 367 -28.78 1.24 12.58
CA LYS A 367 -29.67 1.69 11.48
C LYS A 367 -29.19 2.97 10.81
N ALA A 368 -28.35 3.73 11.50
CA ALA A 368 -27.73 4.95 11.02
C ALA A 368 -26.36 5.15 11.66
N ILE A 369 -25.43 5.76 10.95
CA ILE A 369 -24.09 6.12 11.45
C ILE A 369 -23.84 7.57 11.01
N GLY A 370 -23.46 8.44 11.96
CA GLY A 370 -23.25 9.87 11.68
C GLY A 370 -24.48 10.59 11.12
N GLY A 371 -25.68 10.12 11.47
CA GLY A 371 -26.94 10.64 10.93
C GLY A 371 -27.32 10.11 9.53
N LEU A 372 -26.42 9.37 8.85
CA LEU A 372 -26.67 8.74 7.56
C LEU A 372 -27.27 7.35 7.75
N LYS A 373 -28.37 7.04 7.03
CA LYS A 373 -29.05 5.76 7.08
C LYS A 373 -28.15 4.65 6.52
N VAL A 374 -28.13 3.48 7.18
CA VAL A 374 -27.49 2.28 6.66
C VAL A 374 -28.41 1.63 5.61
N ILE A 375 -27.90 1.44 4.41
CA ILE A 375 -28.62 0.83 3.28
C ILE A 375 -28.30 -0.65 3.15
N ASP A 376 -26.99 -1.00 3.12
CA ASP A 376 -26.54 -2.38 3.00
C ASP A 376 -25.54 -2.71 4.10
N ILE A 377 -25.54 -3.98 4.50
CA ILE A 377 -24.52 -4.55 5.41
C ILE A 377 -23.88 -5.74 4.71
N ALA A 378 -22.57 -5.64 4.47
CA ALA A 378 -21.79 -6.76 3.96
C ALA A 378 -20.99 -7.40 5.12
N ASP A 379 -21.36 -8.62 5.49
CA ASP A 379 -20.65 -9.43 6.48
C ASP A 379 -19.78 -10.47 5.76
N TYR A 380 -18.48 -10.21 5.70
CA TYR A 380 -17.53 -11.10 5.04
C TYR A 380 -17.29 -12.40 5.80
N LEU A 381 -17.61 -12.46 7.10
CA LEU A 381 -17.54 -13.72 7.87
C LEU A 381 -18.70 -14.66 7.51
N ALA A 382 -19.89 -14.09 7.30
CA ALA A 382 -21.06 -14.82 6.84
C ALA A 382 -21.04 -15.06 5.31
N SER A 383 -20.21 -14.36 4.56
CA SER A 383 -20.20 -14.29 3.08
C SER A 383 -21.53 -13.79 2.50
N GLU A 384 -22.16 -12.82 3.16
CA GLU A 384 -23.49 -12.32 2.81
C GLU A 384 -23.54 -10.78 2.87
N GLU A 385 -24.18 -10.17 1.88
CA GLU A 385 -24.59 -8.76 1.90
C GLU A 385 -26.12 -8.69 1.98
N THR A 386 -26.63 -7.92 2.93
CA THR A 386 -28.08 -7.74 3.16
C THR A 386 -28.46 -6.29 2.93
N ASN A 387 -29.42 -6.06 2.04
CA ASN A 387 -30.05 -4.76 1.91
C ASN A 387 -31.12 -4.58 2.99
N LEU A 388 -31.01 -3.53 3.79
CA LEU A 388 -31.87 -3.33 4.96
C LEU A 388 -33.29 -2.82 4.61
N GLU A 389 -33.47 -2.26 3.42
CA GLU A 389 -34.80 -1.76 2.99
C GLU A 389 -35.66 -2.88 2.41
N THR A 390 -35.06 -3.74 1.61
CA THR A 390 -35.75 -4.80 0.89
C THR A 390 -35.65 -6.18 1.56
N GLY A 391 -34.67 -6.35 2.44
CA GLY A 391 -34.33 -7.67 3.00
C GLY A 391 -33.62 -8.58 1.99
N ALA A 392 -33.28 -8.11 0.81
CA ALA A 392 -32.59 -8.88 -0.22
C ALA A 392 -31.18 -9.26 0.24
N LYS A 393 -30.79 -10.51 -0.03
CA LYS A 393 -29.47 -11.04 0.31
C LYS A 393 -28.67 -11.41 -0.94
N THR A 394 -27.40 -11.04 -0.95
CA THR A 394 -26.46 -11.35 -2.03
C THR A 394 -25.23 -12.08 -1.44
N VAL A 395 -24.76 -13.09 -2.14
CA VAL A 395 -23.57 -13.84 -1.70
C VAL A 395 -22.30 -13.04 -2.03
N LEU A 396 -21.44 -12.87 -1.04
CA LEU A 396 -20.10 -12.32 -1.21
C LEU A 396 -19.13 -13.42 -1.65
N THR A 397 -18.38 -13.18 -2.71
CA THR A 397 -17.47 -14.17 -3.31
C THR A 397 -16.05 -14.11 -2.75
N LEU A 398 -15.71 -13.08 -1.97
CA LEU A 398 -14.41 -12.97 -1.32
C LEU A 398 -14.25 -14.01 -0.20
N PRO A 399 -13.02 -14.41 0.13
CA PRO A 399 -12.76 -15.32 1.23
C PRO A 399 -13.37 -14.84 2.55
N LYS A 400 -13.73 -15.76 3.43
CA LYS A 400 -14.25 -15.41 4.75
C LYS A 400 -13.23 -14.62 5.55
N SER A 401 -13.68 -13.51 6.13
CA SER A 401 -12.85 -12.62 6.95
C SER A 401 -13.71 -11.95 8.01
N ASP A 402 -13.14 -11.67 9.17
CA ASP A 402 -13.84 -10.95 10.23
C ASP A 402 -13.90 -9.44 9.92
N VAL A 403 -14.71 -9.10 8.92
CA VAL A 403 -14.93 -7.73 8.42
C VAL A 403 -16.41 -7.49 8.25
N ILE A 404 -16.87 -6.31 8.64
CA ILE A 404 -18.23 -5.82 8.38
C ILE A 404 -18.13 -4.49 7.65
N ALA A 405 -18.88 -4.34 6.56
CA ALA A 405 -19.00 -3.07 5.84
C ALA A 405 -20.45 -2.57 5.89
N PHE A 406 -20.63 -1.34 6.33
CA PHE A 406 -21.89 -0.62 6.31
C PHE A 406 -21.87 0.36 5.13
N LYS A 407 -22.74 0.16 4.14
CA LYS A 407 -22.96 1.11 3.08
C LYS A 407 -24.07 2.06 3.51
N LEU A 408 -23.79 3.33 3.44
CA LEU A 408 -24.69 4.39 3.89
C LEU A 408 -25.32 5.11 2.71
N GLU A 409 -26.36 5.86 2.98
CA GLU A 409 -26.90 6.80 1.97
C GLU A 409 -25.83 7.81 1.52
N GLN A 410 -26.06 8.45 0.39
CA GLN A 410 -25.13 9.39 -0.26
C GLN A 410 -23.78 8.77 -0.68
N GLY A 411 -23.70 7.43 -0.75
CA GLY A 411 -22.49 6.70 -1.13
C GLY A 411 -21.40 6.62 -0.07
N ALA A 412 -21.67 7.10 1.15
CA ALA A 412 -20.76 6.95 2.28
C ALA A 412 -20.65 5.49 2.74
N SER A 413 -19.56 5.14 3.43
CA SER A 413 -19.40 3.79 4.00
C SER A 413 -18.53 3.78 5.24
N VAL A 414 -18.75 2.77 6.07
CA VAL A 414 -17.90 2.46 7.22
C VAL A 414 -17.54 0.98 7.20
N ILE A 415 -16.25 0.67 7.15
CA ILE A 415 -15.76 -0.72 7.16
C ILE A 415 -15.03 -0.94 8.47
N ILE A 416 -15.43 -1.97 9.21
CA ILE A 416 -14.89 -2.30 10.54
C ILE A 416 -14.19 -3.65 10.47
N ARG A 417 -12.98 -3.69 11.01
CA ARG A 417 -12.13 -4.87 10.96
C ARG A 417 -11.22 -4.93 12.19
N PRO A 418 -11.16 -6.07 12.92
CA PRO A 418 -10.17 -6.27 13.96
C PRO A 418 -8.77 -6.48 13.36
N SER A 419 -7.73 -6.07 14.09
CA SER A 419 -6.35 -6.43 13.75
C SER A 419 -6.09 -7.89 14.07
N GLY A 420 -5.37 -8.60 13.18
CA GLY A 420 -4.96 -9.98 13.43
C GLY A 420 -3.80 -10.16 14.41
N THR A 421 -3.05 -9.07 14.69
CA THR A 421 -1.79 -9.13 15.44
C THR A 421 -1.78 -8.26 16.70
N GLU A 422 -2.70 -7.33 16.82
CA GLU A 422 -2.77 -6.36 17.92
C GLU A 422 -4.20 -6.24 18.44
N PRO A 423 -4.41 -5.98 19.73
CA PRO A 423 -5.74 -5.81 20.31
C PRO A 423 -6.33 -4.44 19.93
N LYS A 424 -6.63 -4.25 18.64
CA LYS A 424 -7.26 -3.03 18.12
C LYS A 424 -8.25 -3.33 17.00
N ILE A 425 -9.30 -2.52 16.92
CA ILE A 425 -10.24 -2.49 15.81
C ILE A 425 -9.95 -1.26 14.96
N LYS A 426 -9.90 -1.43 13.66
CA LYS A 426 -9.82 -0.34 12.69
C LYS A 426 -11.19 -0.09 12.07
N ALA A 427 -11.60 1.16 12.03
CA ALA A 427 -12.73 1.63 11.26
C ALA A 427 -12.21 2.52 10.12
N TYR A 428 -12.65 2.22 8.91
CA TYR A 428 -12.35 2.97 7.70
C TYR A 428 -13.62 3.68 7.26
N TYR A 429 -13.52 4.98 7.08
CA TYR A 429 -14.64 5.84 6.68
C TYR A 429 -14.43 6.33 5.27
N THR A 430 -15.47 6.31 4.48
CA THR A 430 -15.51 6.94 3.16
C THR A 430 -16.70 7.88 3.12
N THR A 431 -16.46 9.12 2.73
CA THR A 431 -17.51 10.10 2.46
C THR A 431 -17.35 10.65 1.05
N ILE A 432 -18.48 11.08 0.46
CA ILE A 432 -18.52 11.63 -0.90
C ILE A 432 -19.34 12.90 -0.86
N GLY A 433 -18.78 13.99 -1.36
CA GLY A 433 -19.46 15.28 -1.42
C GLY A 433 -19.44 15.89 -2.82
N ASP A 434 -20.33 16.82 -3.07
CA ASP A 434 -20.28 17.65 -4.29
C ASP A 434 -19.04 18.53 -4.28
N THR A 435 -18.63 18.97 -3.09
CA THR A 435 -17.38 19.68 -2.84
C THR A 435 -16.53 18.92 -1.82
N ARG A 436 -15.25 19.29 -1.72
CA ARG A 436 -14.35 18.78 -0.68
C ARG A 436 -14.89 19.10 0.73
N ALA A 437 -15.40 20.31 0.92
CA ALA A 437 -15.98 20.75 2.20
C ALA A 437 -17.20 19.93 2.61
N ASP A 438 -18.03 19.51 1.67
CA ASP A 438 -19.18 18.64 1.97
C ASP A 438 -18.73 17.26 2.43
N ALA A 439 -17.73 16.69 1.77
CA ALA A 439 -17.15 15.40 2.17
C ALA A 439 -16.50 15.48 3.57
N GLU A 440 -15.79 16.57 3.87
CA GLU A 440 -15.19 16.82 5.18
C GLU A 440 -16.25 17.00 6.27
N ALA A 441 -17.32 17.72 6.00
CA ALA A 441 -18.44 17.88 6.95
C ALA A 441 -19.10 16.53 7.27
N GLN A 442 -19.31 15.67 6.28
CA GLN A 442 -19.84 14.33 6.48
C GLN A 442 -18.86 13.46 7.29
N ASP A 443 -17.58 13.52 7.00
CA ASP A 443 -16.55 12.76 7.73
C ASP A 443 -16.51 13.15 9.21
N CYS A 444 -16.58 14.45 9.52
CA CYS A 444 -16.72 14.94 10.89
C CYS A 444 -17.93 14.34 11.61
N LEU A 445 -19.08 14.24 10.94
CA LEU A 445 -20.28 13.63 11.54
C LEU A 445 -20.09 12.14 11.82
N LEU A 446 -19.44 11.39 10.94
CA LEU A 446 -19.13 9.97 11.15
C LEU A 446 -18.20 9.75 12.36
N HIS A 447 -17.25 10.67 12.60
CA HIS A 447 -16.31 10.61 13.72
C HIS A 447 -16.87 11.06 15.05
N THR A 448 -17.88 11.95 15.06
CA THR A 448 -18.45 12.55 16.27
C THR A 448 -19.74 11.87 16.73
N SER A 449 -20.30 10.98 15.94
CA SER A 449 -21.47 10.19 16.35
C SER A 449 -21.09 9.39 17.60
N PRO A 450 -21.90 9.50 18.70
CA PRO A 450 -21.67 8.65 19.86
C PRO A 450 -21.72 7.18 19.39
N SER A 451 -20.78 6.39 19.90
CA SER A 451 -20.89 4.94 19.80
C SER A 451 -22.28 4.55 20.31
N PRO A 452 -22.98 3.59 19.68
CA PRO A 452 -24.27 3.12 20.19
C PRO A 452 -24.26 2.65 21.64
N ARG A 453 -23.16 2.87 22.36
CA ARG A 453 -22.89 2.38 23.73
C ARG A 453 -22.25 3.40 24.67
N ASP A 454 -22.22 4.68 24.35
CA ASP A 454 -21.92 5.71 25.34
C ASP A 454 -23.16 6.01 26.20
#